data_50191a91c68ddb6e6d702c74deecb772
#
_entry.id   50191a91c68ddb6e6d702c74deecb772
#
_cell.length_a   1.000
_cell.length_b   1.000
_cell.length_c   1.000
_cell.angle_alpha   90.00
_cell.angle_beta   90.00
_cell.angle_gamma   90.00
#
_symmetry.space_group_name_H-M   'P 1'
#
loop_
_entity.id
_entity.type
_entity.pdbx_description
1 polymer ?
#
loop_
_entity_poly.entity_id
_entity_poly.type
_entity_poly.pdbx_seq_one_letter_code
_entity_poly.pdbx_strand_id
1 'polypeptide(L)'
;MDVPAALNRAAHERKANRKLVSRLRDRPPKDLDYRFHQLHEEAFRDIDCLECANCCKTTSPIFRDIDIDRLSRHLGMRPAELVERYLHLDAEGDYVLNVAPCPFLGPDNYCSVYEARPRACREYPHTDRKNMLGILSLTLRNTLVCPAVARIMRRLR
;
A
#
# COMPACT_ATOMS: atom_id res chain seq x y z
N MET A 1 -9.31 -0.02 -15.78
CA MET A 1 -9.65 1.15 -14.90
C MET A 1 -8.72 2.32 -15.24
N ASP A 2 -9.27 3.55 -15.33
CA ASP A 2 -8.43 4.75 -15.48
C ASP A 2 -7.87 5.17 -14.10
N VAL A 3 -6.63 4.77 -13.83
CA VAL A 3 -5.95 5.04 -12.55
C VAL A 3 -5.73 6.54 -12.33
N PRO A 4 -5.23 7.32 -13.29
CA PRO A 4 -5.07 8.77 -13.14
C PRO A 4 -6.38 9.49 -12.80
N ALA A 5 -7.48 9.18 -13.47
CA ALA A 5 -8.78 9.78 -13.18
C ALA A 5 -9.28 9.42 -11.76
N ALA A 6 -9.10 8.17 -11.34
CA ALA A 6 -9.48 7.71 -10.00
C ALA A 6 -8.69 8.43 -8.89
N LEU A 7 -7.39 8.62 -9.07
CA LEU A 7 -6.52 9.30 -8.11
C LEU A 7 -6.75 10.82 -8.10
N ASN A 8 -7.00 11.42 -9.26
CA ASN A 8 -7.38 12.84 -9.35
C ASN A 8 -8.67 13.11 -8.56
N ARG A 9 -9.69 12.27 -8.75
CA ARG A 9 -10.92 12.32 -7.95
C ARG A 9 -10.63 12.20 -6.45
N ALA A 10 -9.77 11.26 -6.05
CA ALA A 10 -9.39 11.07 -4.65
C ALA A 10 -8.72 12.32 -4.05
N ALA A 11 -7.92 13.03 -4.83
CA ALA A 11 -7.30 14.30 -4.42
C ALA A 11 -8.36 15.37 -4.12
N HIS A 12 -9.37 15.50 -4.96
CA HIS A 12 -10.51 16.42 -4.73
C HIS A 12 -11.34 16.02 -3.49
N GLU A 13 -11.43 14.72 -3.19
CA GLU A 13 -12.18 14.20 -2.06
C GLU A 13 -11.38 14.21 -0.73
N ARG A 14 -10.14 14.69 -0.71
CA ARG A 14 -9.25 14.67 0.45
C ARG A 14 -9.87 15.27 1.72
N LYS A 15 -10.58 16.40 1.57
CA LYS A 15 -11.27 17.06 2.71
C LYS A 15 -12.39 16.19 3.28
N ALA A 16 -13.18 15.56 2.41
CA ALA A 16 -14.26 14.65 2.82
C ALA A 16 -13.70 13.40 3.50
N ASN A 17 -12.60 12.83 2.99
CA ASN A 17 -11.93 11.68 3.59
C ASN A 17 -11.34 12.01 4.99
N ARG A 18 -10.77 13.21 5.17
CA ARG A 18 -10.31 13.68 6.50
C ARG A 18 -11.46 13.78 7.51
N LYS A 19 -12.60 14.35 7.09
CA LYS A 19 -13.79 14.42 7.94
C LYS A 19 -14.32 13.02 8.32
N LEU A 20 -14.30 12.08 7.37
CA LEU A 20 -14.65 10.69 7.65
C LEU A 20 -13.74 10.08 8.70
N VAL A 21 -12.40 10.22 8.55
CA VAL A 21 -11.43 9.70 9.52
C VAL A 21 -11.63 10.29 10.90
N SER A 22 -11.86 11.61 11.02
CA SER A 22 -12.17 12.24 12.31
C SER A 22 -13.42 11.63 12.94
N ARG A 23 -14.52 11.54 12.19
CA ARG A 23 -15.77 10.95 12.66
C ARG A 23 -15.62 9.50 13.13
N LEU A 24 -14.84 8.68 12.37
CA LEU A 24 -14.60 7.28 12.73
C LEU A 24 -13.76 7.14 14.02
N ARG A 25 -12.87 8.10 14.29
CA ARG A 25 -12.08 8.14 15.53
C ARG A 25 -12.91 8.60 16.72
N ASP A 26 -13.76 9.61 16.51
CA ASP A 26 -14.59 10.17 17.57
C ASP A 26 -15.68 9.18 18.00
N ARG A 27 -16.24 8.43 17.05
CA ARG A 27 -17.32 7.46 17.28
C ARG A 27 -17.07 6.21 16.41
N PRO A 28 -16.15 5.31 16.82
CA PRO A 28 -15.81 4.14 16.04
C PRO A 28 -16.98 3.14 16.01
N PRO A 29 -17.45 2.75 14.80
CA PRO A 29 -18.42 1.70 14.66
C PRO A 29 -17.86 0.36 15.16
N LYS A 30 -18.67 -0.44 15.85
CA LYS A 30 -18.26 -1.77 16.34
C LYS A 30 -17.92 -2.74 15.19
N ASP A 31 -18.51 -2.54 14.04
CA ASP A 31 -18.37 -3.33 12.82
C ASP A 31 -17.38 -2.72 11.79
N LEU A 32 -16.51 -1.79 12.22
CA LEU A 32 -15.63 -1.05 11.32
C LEU A 32 -14.75 -1.98 10.48
N ASP A 33 -14.10 -2.95 11.11
CA ASP A 33 -13.24 -3.92 10.40
C ASP A 33 -14.07 -4.72 9.39
N TYR A 34 -15.25 -5.20 9.77
CA TYR A 34 -16.13 -5.94 8.87
C TYR A 34 -16.53 -5.10 7.64
N ARG A 35 -16.88 -3.83 7.83
CA ARG A 35 -17.23 -2.92 6.74
C ARG A 35 -16.05 -2.69 5.80
N PHE A 36 -14.83 -2.52 6.35
CA PHE A 36 -13.63 -2.41 5.53
C PHE A 36 -13.38 -3.67 4.71
N HIS A 37 -13.49 -4.87 5.32
CA HIS A 37 -13.27 -6.14 4.63
C HIS A 37 -14.26 -6.36 3.49
N GLN A 38 -15.55 -6.08 3.72
CA GLN A 38 -16.57 -6.18 2.67
C GLN A 38 -16.26 -5.25 1.49
N LEU A 39 -15.91 -4.00 1.77
CA LEU A 39 -15.58 -3.02 0.73
C LEU A 39 -14.24 -3.33 0.04
N HIS A 40 -13.29 -3.95 0.74
CA HIS A 40 -12.05 -4.46 0.17
C HIS A 40 -12.35 -5.55 -0.88
N GLU A 41 -13.11 -6.57 -0.51
CA GLU A 41 -13.51 -7.64 -1.42
C GLU A 41 -14.26 -7.10 -2.65
N GLU A 42 -15.19 -6.16 -2.44
CA GLU A 42 -15.91 -5.52 -3.54
C GLU A 42 -14.98 -4.73 -4.47
N ALA A 43 -14.02 -3.98 -3.92
CA ALA A 43 -13.11 -3.19 -4.72
C ALA A 43 -12.19 -4.06 -5.57
N PHE A 44 -11.67 -5.15 -5.01
CA PHE A 44 -10.72 -6.04 -5.68
C PHE A 44 -11.37 -7.10 -6.60
N ARG A 45 -12.70 -7.17 -6.68
CA ARG A 45 -13.37 -7.86 -7.80
C ARG A 45 -13.14 -7.17 -9.15
N ASP A 46 -13.04 -5.84 -9.14
CA ASP A 46 -12.97 -5.02 -10.35
C ASP A 46 -11.57 -4.41 -10.58
N ILE A 47 -10.72 -4.43 -9.57
CA ILE A 47 -9.40 -3.78 -9.61
C ILE A 47 -8.32 -4.84 -9.50
N ASP A 48 -7.55 -5.01 -10.57
CA ASP A 48 -6.36 -5.85 -10.59
C ASP A 48 -5.12 -5.01 -10.25
N CYS A 49 -4.42 -5.39 -9.17
CA CYS A 49 -3.19 -4.74 -8.75
C CYS A 49 -2.08 -4.84 -9.80
N LEU A 50 -2.02 -5.96 -10.54
CA LEU A 50 -1.01 -6.18 -11.56
C LEU A 50 -1.23 -5.29 -12.78
N GLU A 51 -2.47 -5.00 -13.14
CA GLU A 51 -2.77 -4.01 -14.18
C GLU A 51 -2.47 -2.58 -13.72
N CYS A 52 -2.72 -2.29 -12.44
CA CYS A 52 -2.56 -0.95 -11.87
C CYS A 52 -1.10 -0.62 -11.58
N ALA A 53 -0.43 -1.43 -10.78
CA ALA A 53 0.96 -1.29 -10.27
C ALA A 53 1.33 0.12 -9.73
N ASN A 54 0.36 1.00 -9.44
CA ASN A 54 0.64 2.40 -9.09
C ASN A 54 1.45 2.53 -7.81
N CYS A 55 1.20 1.71 -6.79
CA CYS A 55 2.02 1.70 -5.57
C CYS A 55 3.49 1.35 -5.86
N CYS A 56 3.75 0.39 -6.74
CA CYS A 56 5.12 0.03 -7.16
C CYS A 56 5.79 1.14 -7.97
N LYS A 57 5.03 1.98 -8.63
CA LYS A 57 5.53 3.10 -9.44
C LYS A 57 5.82 4.36 -8.62
N THR A 58 5.19 4.51 -7.46
CA THR A 58 5.14 5.81 -6.76
C THR A 58 5.55 5.76 -5.30
N THR A 59 5.56 4.59 -4.67
CA THR A 59 5.87 4.45 -3.24
C THR A 59 6.90 3.36 -2.99
N SER A 60 7.50 3.37 -1.80
CA SER A 60 8.36 2.30 -1.32
C SER A 60 7.70 1.53 -0.18
N PRO A 61 7.81 0.18 -0.15
CA PRO A 61 7.53 -0.58 1.05
C PRO A 61 8.63 -0.35 2.10
N ILE A 62 8.28 -0.60 3.37
CA ILE A 62 9.25 -0.78 4.44
C ILE A 62 9.78 -2.22 4.39
N PHE A 63 11.10 -2.37 4.50
CA PHE A 63 11.79 -3.66 4.58
C PHE A 63 12.23 -3.93 6.01
N ARG A 64 11.75 -5.00 6.62
CA ARG A 64 12.26 -5.50 7.89
C ARG A 64 13.45 -6.43 7.65
N ASP A 65 14.23 -6.74 8.68
CA ASP A 65 15.38 -7.64 8.57
C ASP A 65 15.01 -8.98 7.93
N ILE A 66 13.88 -9.56 8.33
CA ILE A 66 13.39 -10.81 7.74
C ILE A 66 13.02 -10.68 6.25
N ASP A 67 12.55 -9.52 5.83
CA ASP A 67 12.25 -9.26 4.42
C ASP A 67 13.55 -9.13 3.61
N ILE A 68 14.56 -8.45 4.17
CA ILE A 68 15.91 -8.30 3.58
C ILE A 68 16.56 -9.68 3.43
N ASP A 69 16.54 -10.52 4.46
CA ASP A 69 17.09 -11.89 4.43
C ASP A 69 16.41 -12.75 3.37
N ARG A 70 15.10 -12.68 3.27
CA ARG A 70 14.34 -13.45 2.29
C ARG A 70 14.62 -13.00 0.85
N LEU A 71 14.59 -11.69 0.62
CA LEU A 71 14.83 -11.11 -0.69
C LEU A 71 16.28 -11.32 -1.15
N SER A 72 17.25 -11.15 -0.26
CA SER A 72 18.67 -11.37 -0.60
C SER A 72 18.95 -12.82 -1.00
N ARG A 73 18.37 -13.79 -0.29
CA ARG A 73 18.44 -15.22 -0.69
C ARG A 73 17.81 -15.48 -2.06
N HIS A 74 16.66 -14.88 -2.32
CA HIS A 74 15.97 -15.02 -3.61
C HIS A 74 16.80 -14.46 -4.76
N LEU A 75 17.50 -13.35 -4.53
CA LEU A 75 18.36 -12.70 -5.52
C LEU A 75 19.79 -13.29 -5.58
N GLY A 76 20.13 -14.24 -4.72
CA GLY A 76 21.45 -14.84 -4.68
C GLY A 76 22.57 -13.88 -4.22
N MET A 77 22.25 -12.93 -3.35
CA MET A 77 23.22 -11.96 -2.81
C MET A 77 23.20 -11.94 -1.28
N ARG A 78 24.20 -11.32 -0.66
CA ARG A 78 24.23 -11.12 0.79
C ARG A 78 23.28 -10.01 1.23
N PRO A 79 22.71 -10.07 2.45
CA PRO A 79 21.85 -9.01 2.98
C PRO A 79 22.49 -7.62 2.93
N ALA A 80 23.75 -7.49 3.31
CA ALA A 80 24.48 -6.21 3.25
C ALA A 80 24.58 -5.65 1.83
N GLU A 81 24.77 -6.51 0.84
CA GLU A 81 24.81 -6.13 -0.57
C GLU A 81 23.45 -5.66 -1.09
N LEU A 82 22.36 -6.31 -0.65
CA LEU A 82 21.02 -5.86 -0.96
C LEU A 82 20.75 -4.46 -0.42
N VAL A 83 21.11 -4.23 0.85
CA VAL A 83 20.94 -2.92 1.50
C VAL A 83 21.75 -1.86 0.78
N GLU A 84 23.03 -2.10 0.54
CA GLU A 84 23.91 -1.13 -0.15
C GLU A 84 23.40 -0.77 -1.55
N ARG A 85 22.90 -1.76 -2.29
CA ARG A 85 22.51 -1.59 -3.68
C ARG A 85 21.12 -0.97 -3.87
N TYR A 86 20.15 -1.30 -3.01
CA TYR A 86 18.75 -0.99 -3.25
C TYR A 86 18.05 -0.17 -2.15
N LEU A 87 18.61 -0.12 -0.95
CA LEU A 87 17.92 0.42 0.21
C LEU A 87 18.69 1.57 0.88
N HIS A 88 17.97 2.37 1.64
CA HIS A 88 18.52 3.31 2.60
C HIS A 88 17.59 3.42 3.82
N LEU A 89 18.10 3.97 4.92
CA LEU A 89 17.28 4.32 6.07
C LEU A 89 16.58 5.66 5.81
N ASP A 90 15.27 5.69 6.01
CA ASP A 90 14.51 6.94 5.97
C ASP A 90 14.62 7.72 7.29
N ALA A 91 13.87 8.82 7.42
CA ALA A 91 13.90 9.66 8.60
C ALA A 91 13.35 8.96 9.87
N GLU A 92 12.51 7.95 9.72
CA GLU A 92 11.96 7.13 10.80
C GLU A 92 12.89 5.95 11.17
N GLY A 93 13.96 5.72 10.42
CA GLY A 93 14.90 4.62 10.63
C GLY A 93 14.46 3.31 10.00
N ASP A 94 13.53 3.35 9.06
CA ASP A 94 13.08 2.18 8.31
C ASP A 94 13.85 2.05 6.98
N TYR A 95 14.18 0.80 6.60
CA TYR A 95 14.74 0.55 5.28
C TYR A 95 13.68 0.69 4.20
N VAL A 96 13.96 1.52 3.22
CA VAL A 96 13.11 1.79 2.05
C VAL A 96 13.95 1.77 0.77
N LEU A 97 13.29 1.65 -0.39
CA LEU A 97 13.96 1.66 -1.69
C LEU A 97 14.60 3.01 -2.00
N ASN A 98 15.77 2.98 -2.64
CA ASN A 98 16.50 4.19 -3.06
C ASN A 98 15.78 4.98 -4.16
N VAL A 99 14.95 4.30 -4.96
CA VAL A 99 14.34 4.87 -6.16
C VAL A 99 12.87 4.45 -6.32
N ALA A 100 12.12 5.27 -7.02
CA ALA A 100 10.82 4.95 -7.59
C ALA A 100 10.87 5.27 -9.10
N PRO A 101 10.31 4.44 -9.96
CA PRO A 101 9.59 3.18 -9.70
C PRO A 101 10.45 2.12 -9.01
N CYS A 102 9.78 1.13 -8.37
CA CYS A 102 10.45 -0.01 -7.74
C CYS A 102 11.37 -0.72 -8.74
N PRO A 103 12.65 -0.98 -8.38
CA PRO A 103 13.61 -1.61 -9.29
C PRO A 103 13.27 -3.05 -9.68
N PHE A 104 12.35 -3.68 -8.94
CA PHE A 104 11.85 -5.04 -9.20
C PHE A 104 10.56 -5.06 -10.01
N LEU A 105 10.03 -3.91 -10.42
CA LEU A 105 8.86 -3.80 -11.29
C LEU A 105 9.27 -3.95 -12.75
N GLY A 106 8.73 -4.97 -13.42
CA GLY A 106 8.90 -5.16 -14.85
C GLY A 106 8.07 -4.21 -15.70
N PRO A 107 8.38 -4.10 -17.01
CA PRO A 107 7.64 -3.24 -17.94
C PRO A 107 6.18 -3.68 -18.16
N ASP A 108 5.87 -4.93 -17.83
CA ASP A 108 4.56 -5.55 -17.87
C ASP A 108 3.75 -5.35 -16.58
N ASN A 109 4.23 -4.51 -15.64
CA ASN A 109 3.70 -4.30 -14.29
C ASN A 109 3.82 -5.51 -13.34
N TYR A 110 4.54 -6.57 -13.75
CA TYR A 110 4.81 -7.71 -12.87
C TYR A 110 6.03 -7.47 -11.99
N CYS A 111 5.94 -7.95 -10.74
CA CYS A 111 7.05 -7.92 -9.80
C CYS A 111 7.99 -9.10 -10.06
N SER A 112 9.25 -8.83 -10.42
CA SER A 112 10.26 -9.88 -10.67
C SER A 112 10.64 -10.70 -9.43
N VAL A 113 10.32 -10.19 -8.23
CA VAL A 113 10.57 -10.84 -6.94
C VAL A 113 9.27 -11.16 -6.19
N TYR A 114 8.20 -11.44 -6.91
CA TYR A 114 6.84 -11.55 -6.36
C TYR A 114 6.76 -12.47 -5.13
N GLU A 115 7.37 -13.65 -5.18
CA GLU A 115 7.36 -14.63 -4.08
C GLU A 115 8.19 -14.17 -2.86
N ALA A 116 9.20 -13.33 -3.08
CA ALA A 116 10.07 -12.81 -2.04
C ALA A 116 9.72 -11.38 -1.60
N ARG A 117 8.55 -10.87 -1.99
CA ARG A 117 8.10 -9.52 -1.63
C ARG A 117 8.18 -9.27 -0.13
N PRO A 118 8.54 -8.06 0.31
CA PRO A 118 8.41 -7.68 1.71
C PRO A 118 6.95 -7.77 2.17
N ARG A 119 6.76 -7.96 3.46
CA ARG A 119 5.42 -8.06 4.06
C ARG A 119 4.57 -6.85 3.72
N ALA A 120 5.16 -5.66 3.74
CA ALA A 120 4.45 -4.43 3.39
C ALA A 120 3.81 -4.48 1.99
N CYS A 121 4.49 -5.08 0.99
CA CYS A 121 3.93 -5.27 -0.34
C CYS A 121 2.80 -6.32 -0.36
N ARG A 122 2.97 -7.41 0.41
CA ARG A 122 1.98 -8.50 0.42
C ARG A 122 0.67 -8.10 1.10
N GLU A 123 0.75 -7.25 2.12
CA GLU A 123 -0.40 -6.78 2.89
C GLU A 123 -1.00 -5.47 2.34
N TYR A 124 -0.30 -4.82 1.39
CA TYR A 124 -0.82 -3.58 0.79
C TYR A 124 -2.13 -3.85 0.03
N PRO A 125 -3.15 -3.00 0.14
CA PRO A 125 -3.17 -1.68 0.78
C PRO A 125 -3.63 -1.66 2.25
N HIS A 126 -3.56 -2.77 2.96
CA HIS A 126 -3.87 -2.91 4.38
C HIS A 126 -5.33 -2.66 4.77
N THR A 127 -6.28 -2.85 3.84
CA THR A 127 -7.70 -2.58 4.07
C THR A 127 -8.52 -3.81 4.48
N ASP A 128 -7.87 -4.96 4.63
CA ASP A 128 -8.43 -6.25 5.06
C ASP A 128 -7.85 -6.77 6.40
N ARG A 129 -7.13 -5.91 7.13
CA ARG A 129 -6.50 -6.29 8.39
C ARG A 129 -7.42 -6.07 9.59
N LYS A 130 -7.03 -6.66 10.73
CA LYS A 130 -7.65 -6.38 12.03
C LYS A 130 -7.24 -4.99 12.53
N ASN A 131 -8.12 -4.35 13.28
CA ASN A 131 -7.92 -3.02 13.86
C ASN A 131 -7.69 -1.92 12.80
N MET A 132 -8.66 -1.79 11.90
CA MET A 132 -8.65 -0.72 10.90
C MET A 132 -8.63 0.68 11.52
N LEU A 133 -9.25 0.84 12.71
CA LEU A 133 -9.23 2.10 13.45
C LEU A 133 -7.79 2.58 13.71
N GLY A 134 -6.89 1.67 14.08
CA GLY A 134 -5.48 1.99 14.39
C GLY A 134 -4.67 2.51 13.22
N ILE A 135 -5.10 2.25 11.98
CA ILE A 135 -4.36 2.62 10.77
C ILE A 135 -5.09 3.63 9.87
N LEU A 136 -6.12 4.31 10.35
CA LEU A 136 -6.88 5.26 9.54
C LEU A 136 -6.02 6.40 8.94
N SER A 137 -4.93 6.79 9.61
CA SER A 137 -3.97 7.77 9.04
C SER A 137 -3.25 7.22 7.81
N LEU A 138 -2.82 5.97 7.87
CA LEU A 138 -2.21 5.28 6.73
C LEU A 138 -3.23 5.09 5.61
N THR A 139 -4.43 4.64 5.94
CA THR A 139 -5.54 4.47 4.99
C THR A 139 -5.83 5.79 4.27
N LEU A 140 -5.88 6.91 5.00
CA LEU A 140 -6.09 8.23 4.42
C LEU A 140 -4.98 8.60 3.41
N ARG A 141 -3.70 8.36 3.76
CA ARG A 141 -2.58 8.58 2.81
C ARG A 141 -2.71 7.69 1.58
N ASN A 142 -3.06 6.43 1.76
CA ASN A 142 -3.19 5.46 0.68
C ASN A 142 -4.33 5.79 -0.29
N THR A 143 -5.29 6.66 0.05
CA THR A 143 -6.31 7.13 -0.92
C THR A 143 -5.70 7.86 -2.12
N LEU A 144 -4.52 8.45 -1.96
CA LEU A 144 -3.81 9.20 -3.01
C LEU A 144 -2.87 8.30 -3.85
N VAL A 145 -2.72 7.04 -3.45
CA VAL A 145 -1.82 6.08 -4.11
C VAL A 145 -2.61 4.91 -4.71
N CYS A 146 -3.60 4.42 -3.97
CA CYS A 146 -4.35 3.22 -4.32
C CYS A 146 -5.81 3.55 -4.70
N PRO A 147 -6.21 3.33 -5.96
CA PRO A 147 -7.59 3.54 -6.41
C PRO A 147 -8.62 2.72 -5.62
N ALA A 148 -8.25 1.51 -5.19
CA ALA A 148 -9.11 0.67 -4.36
C ALA A 148 -9.38 1.32 -3.01
N VAL A 149 -8.34 1.84 -2.33
CA VAL A 149 -8.52 2.56 -1.06
C VAL A 149 -9.38 3.81 -1.23
N ALA A 150 -9.16 4.56 -2.32
CA ALA A 150 -9.99 5.72 -2.63
C ALA A 150 -11.48 5.34 -2.79
N ARG A 151 -11.76 4.23 -3.47
CA ARG A 151 -13.11 3.67 -3.66
C ARG A 151 -13.72 3.22 -2.32
N ILE A 152 -12.96 2.49 -1.50
CA ILE A 152 -13.39 2.02 -0.17
C ILE A 152 -13.75 3.21 0.71
N MET A 153 -12.88 4.19 0.84
CA MET A 153 -13.12 5.37 1.67
C MET A 153 -14.34 6.19 1.22
N ARG A 154 -14.60 6.26 -0.08
CA ARG A 154 -15.79 6.89 -0.63
C ARG A 154 -17.07 6.15 -0.22
N ARG A 155 -17.04 4.82 -0.23
CA ARG A 155 -18.17 3.97 0.14
C ARG A 155 -18.45 3.94 1.64
N LEU A 156 -17.46 4.26 2.48
CA LEU A 156 -17.57 4.38 3.93
C LEU A 156 -18.22 5.70 4.39
N ARG A 157 -18.25 6.71 3.53
CA ARG A 157 -18.87 8.00 3.84
C ARG A 157 -20.37 7.91 3.96
#